data_8607508c1b7ab70f1cc13fd46fcd5714
#
_entry.id   8607508c1b7ab70f1cc13fd46fcd5714
#
_cell.length_a   1.000
_cell.length_b   1.000
_cell.length_c   1.000
_cell.angle_alpha   90.00
_cell.angle_beta   90.00
_cell.angle_gamma   90.00
#
_symmetry.space_group_name_H-M   'P 1'
#
loop_
_entity.id
_entity.type
_entity.pdbx_description
1 polymer ?
#
loop_
_entity_poly.entity_id
_entity_poly.type
_entity_poly.pdbx_seq_one_letter_code
_entity_poly.pdbx_strand_id
1 'polypeptide(L)'
;MGSSYNSFGQVGLIQTPTANSKKEGTVSFTFNKNNIWKIGTLSVSPFDWLEASYFYYRPSDLIWDGDNVAGHYLDKGFNVKFKYKPKNNNLPHLAIGFDDFAGTGLFTREYIVATQELRDIKISLGMGWGKFVGSNNFENPLSFLSDSMDIRPLVSDNYELGGTPSYDKWFRGNATMFGGVEYFFPKVKGLSMKLEYDPYDYFDFSANNKEDALYSIRNKDSNINIGLSYLFREFLTIDTSYIKGNTFNLSFTIGATFNGKLRDKPKFKPTIKTRENDDKSEM
;
A
#
# COMPACT_ATOMS: atom_id res chain seq x y z
N MET A 1 4.11 -16.37 11.00
CA MET A 1 4.02 -14.99 11.53
C MET A 1 2.92 -14.26 10.77
N GLY A 2 2.11 -13.46 11.46
CA GLY A 2 1.18 -12.56 10.80
C GLY A 2 1.92 -11.46 10.03
N SER A 3 1.30 -10.86 9.03
CA SER A 3 1.77 -9.60 8.44
C SER A 3 0.79 -8.53 8.85
N SER A 4 1.29 -7.42 9.40
CA SER A 4 0.50 -6.25 9.76
C SER A 4 0.34 -5.32 8.55
N TYR A 5 -0.56 -4.35 8.69
CA TYR A 5 -0.78 -3.33 7.69
C TYR A 5 -0.09 -2.02 8.11
N ASN A 6 0.34 -1.24 7.14
CA ASN A 6 0.79 0.13 7.36
C ASN A 6 -0.41 1.10 7.41
N SER A 7 -0.15 2.38 7.64
CA SER A 7 -1.19 3.42 7.71
C SER A 7 -1.99 3.58 6.41
N PHE A 8 -1.45 3.14 5.30
CA PHE A 8 -2.10 3.19 3.97
C PHE A 8 -2.86 1.90 3.62
N GLY A 9 -2.94 0.95 4.57
CA GLY A 9 -3.69 -0.30 4.40
C GLY A 9 -3.00 -1.35 3.52
N GLN A 10 -1.72 -1.19 3.24
CA GLN A 10 -0.88 -2.20 2.58
C GLN A 10 -0.18 -3.05 3.64
N VAL A 11 0.22 -4.28 3.26
CA VAL A 11 1.10 -5.06 4.13
C VAL A 11 2.45 -4.35 4.27
N GLY A 12 2.77 -3.94 5.51
CA GLY A 12 3.90 -3.08 5.78
C GLY A 12 4.27 -2.95 7.25
N LEU A 13 5.18 -2.02 7.53
CA LEU A 13 5.57 -1.63 8.89
C LEU A 13 4.57 -0.61 9.47
N ILE A 14 4.96 0.65 9.59
CA ILE A 14 4.10 1.74 10.12
C ILE A 14 3.61 2.63 8.97
N GLN A 15 4.54 3.20 8.21
CA GLN A 15 4.27 4.03 7.02
C GLN A 15 4.77 3.36 5.73
N THR A 16 5.79 2.50 5.85
CA THR A 16 6.49 1.92 4.72
C THR A 16 5.98 0.51 4.39
N PRO A 17 5.98 0.13 3.11
CA PRO A 17 5.61 -1.22 2.68
C PRO A 17 6.71 -2.24 3.00
N THR A 18 6.34 -3.51 3.02
CA THR A 18 7.25 -4.65 3.06
C THR A 18 7.05 -5.55 1.84
N ALA A 19 7.98 -6.45 1.58
CA ALA A 19 7.86 -7.43 0.51
C ALA A 19 6.89 -8.59 0.85
N ASN A 20 6.19 -8.51 1.97
CA ASN A 20 5.18 -9.49 2.35
C ASN A 20 3.81 -9.14 1.75
N SER A 21 2.94 -10.14 1.65
CA SER A 21 1.52 -10.01 1.32
C SER A 21 0.70 -10.88 2.26
N LYS A 22 -0.60 -10.68 2.30
CA LYS A 22 -1.53 -11.64 2.91
C LYS A 22 -1.63 -12.87 2.03
N LYS A 23 -2.27 -13.91 2.55
CA LYS A 23 -2.58 -15.13 1.79
C LYS A 23 -3.53 -14.79 0.65
N GLU A 24 -3.44 -15.55 -0.43
CA GLU A 24 -4.39 -15.51 -1.53
C GLU A 24 -5.84 -15.58 -1.02
N GLY A 25 -6.73 -14.79 -1.63
CA GLY A 25 -8.12 -14.67 -1.24
C GLY A 25 -8.39 -13.80 0.00
N THR A 26 -7.38 -13.08 0.51
CA THR A 26 -7.60 -12.16 1.65
C THR A 26 -8.18 -10.84 1.15
N VAL A 27 -9.22 -10.39 1.83
CA VAL A 27 -9.81 -9.04 1.71
C VAL A 27 -9.74 -8.39 3.08
N SER A 28 -9.37 -7.11 3.14
CA SER A 28 -9.28 -6.36 4.39
C SER A 28 -9.70 -4.92 4.19
N PHE A 29 -10.25 -4.34 5.25
CA PHE A 29 -10.50 -2.91 5.34
C PHE A 29 -9.69 -2.34 6.50
N THR A 30 -8.89 -1.32 6.20
CA THR A 30 -8.09 -0.58 7.19
C THR A 30 -8.64 0.83 7.32
N PHE A 31 -8.84 1.26 8.56
CA PHE A 31 -9.07 2.65 8.91
C PHE A 31 -7.90 3.17 9.72
N ASN A 32 -7.24 4.21 9.23
CA ASN A 32 -6.15 4.90 9.91
C ASN A 32 -6.53 6.33 10.25
N LYS A 33 -6.12 6.79 11.42
CA LYS A 33 -6.35 8.16 11.89
C LYS A 33 -5.16 8.67 12.71
N ASN A 34 -4.79 9.90 12.39
CA ASN A 34 -3.89 10.72 13.19
C ASN A 34 -4.31 12.20 13.10
N ASN A 35 -3.45 13.14 13.52
CA ASN A 35 -3.74 14.57 13.42
C ASN A 35 -3.58 15.13 11.99
N ILE A 36 -2.86 14.41 11.10
CA ILE A 36 -2.60 14.87 9.72
C ILE A 36 -3.71 14.42 8.79
N TRP A 37 -4.22 13.18 8.95
CA TRP A 37 -5.18 12.57 8.05
C TRP A 37 -6.11 11.52 8.66
N LYS A 38 -7.12 11.18 7.90
CA LYS A 38 -7.93 9.97 8.03
C LYS A 38 -7.88 9.22 6.70
N ILE A 39 -7.57 7.94 6.75
CA ILE A 39 -7.46 7.09 5.55
C ILE A 39 -8.34 5.85 5.76
N GLY A 40 -9.19 5.58 4.77
CA GLY A 40 -9.90 4.31 4.65
C GLY A 40 -9.35 3.55 3.46
N THR A 41 -8.95 2.29 3.63
CA THR A 41 -8.36 1.49 2.56
C THR A 41 -8.99 0.11 2.49
N LEU A 42 -9.46 -0.26 1.31
CA LEU A 42 -9.88 -1.61 0.98
C LEU A 42 -8.74 -2.31 0.24
N SER A 43 -8.21 -3.39 0.82
CA SER A 43 -7.07 -4.13 0.26
C SER A 43 -7.45 -5.56 -0.06
N VAL A 44 -6.94 -6.09 -1.15
CA VAL A 44 -7.16 -7.44 -1.62
C VAL A 44 -5.84 -8.10 -1.99
N SER A 45 -5.70 -9.39 -1.69
CA SER A 45 -4.61 -10.24 -2.17
C SER A 45 -5.22 -11.34 -3.05
N PRO A 46 -5.52 -11.03 -4.34
CA PRO A 46 -6.17 -11.99 -5.23
C PRO A 46 -5.28 -13.20 -5.54
N PHE A 47 -3.96 -13.01 -5.46
CA PHE A 47 -2.94 -14.03 -5.63
C PHE A 47 -1.83 -13.82 -4.59
N ASP A 48 -1.04 -14.86 -4.31
CA ASP A 48 0.09 -14.77 -3.36
C ASP A 48 1.17 -13.78 -3.79
N TRP A 49 1.24 -13.44 -5.08
CA TRP A 49 2.21 -12.52 -5.66
C TRP A 49 1.65 -11.13 -5.93
N LEU A 50 0.35 -10.88 -5.72
CA LEU A 50 -0.32 -9.61 -6.02
C LEU A 50 -1.10 -9.10 -4.81
N GLU A 51 -0.85 -7.87 -4.43
CA GLU A 51 -1.67 -7.09 -3.51
C GLU A 51 -2.13 -5.83 -4.23
N ALA A 52 -3.41 -5.53 -4.15
CA ALA A 52 -4.00 -4.31 -4.67
C ALA A 52 -4.86 -3.65 -3.60
N SER A 53 -4.94 -2.33 -3.62
CA SER A 53 -5.81 -1.60 -2.70
C SER A 53 -6.40 -0.36 -3.34
N TYR A 54 -7.57 0.02 -2.84
CA TYR A 54 -8.23 1.29 -3.11
C TYR A 54 -8.29 2.08 -1.82
N PHE A 55 -7.81 3.31 -1.83
CA PHE A 55 -7.82 4.17 -0.66
C PHE A 55 -8.68 5.42 -0.85
N TYR A 56 -9.15 5.90 0.28
CA TYR A 56 -9.83 7.17 0.41
C TYR A 56 -9.11 7.99 1.48
N TYR A 57 -8.54 9.12 1.10
CA TYR A 57 -7.68 9.96 1.93
C TYR A 57 -8.38 11.29 2.23
N ARG A 58 -8.37 11.69 3.48
CA ARG A 58 -8.87 12.96 3.95
C ARG A 58 -7.81 13.62 4.83
N PRO A 59 -7.12 14.67 4.36
CA PRO A 59 -6.27 15.49 5.20
C PRO A 59 -7.09 16.23 6.25
N SER A 60 -6.48 16.51 7.40
CA SER A 60 -7.17 17.19 8.51
C SER A 60 -7.08 18.70 8.40
N ASP A 61 -6.10 19.22 7.69
CA ASP A 61 -5.71 20.63 7.60
C ASP A 61 -6.09 21.31 6.28
N LEU A 62 -6.65 20.57 5.33
CA LEU A 62 -7.06 21.12 4.06
C LEU A 62 -8.57 21.16 3.95
N ILE A 63 -9.07 22.37 3.74
CA ILE A 63 -10.48 22.64 3.47
C ILE A 63 -10.58 23.01 1.99
N TRP A 64 -11.48 22.35 1.28
CA TRP A 64 -11.86 22.78 -0.06
C TRP A 64 -12.84 23.92 0.09
N ASP A 65 -12.46 25.11 -0.35
CA ASP A 65 -13.34 26.28 -0.46
C ASP A 65 -13.58 26.56 -1.95
N GLY A 66 -14.46 25.76 -2.55
CA GLY A 66 -14.92 25.97 -3.92
C GLY A 66 -16.24 26.70 -3.93
N ASP A 67 -16.59 27.34 -5.04
CA ASP A 67 -17.78 28.16 -5.28
C ASP A 67 -19.04 27.57 -4.62
N ASN A 68 -19.35 28.00 -3.38
CA ASN A 68 -20.53 27.71 -2.58
C ASN A 68 -20.59 26.44 -1.73
N VAL A 69 -19.54 25.64 -1.59
CA VAL A 69 -19.52 24.50 -0.66
C VAL A 69 -18.19 24.41 0.08
N ALA A 70 -18.13 24.88 1.30
CA ALA A 70 -17.01 24.61 2.20
C ALA A 70 -17.02 23.12 2.56
N GLY A 71 -15.94 22.41 2.25
CA GLY A 71 -15.81 20.98 2.50
C GLY A 71 -14.36 20.59 2.79
N HIS A 72 -14.17 19.34 3.21
CA HIS A 72 -12.82 18.81 3.33
C HIS A 72 -12.30 18.35 1.96
N TYR A 73 -11.02 18.58 1.72
CA TYR A 73 -10.35 17.96 0.59
C TYR A 73 -10.39 16.43 0.75
N LEU A 74 -10.73 15.75 -0.32
CA LEU A 74 -10.85 14.30 -0.36
C LEU A 74 -10.13 13.79 -1.59
N ASP A 75 -9.26 12.80 -1.40
CA ASP A 75 -8.58 12.14 -2.50
C ASP A 75 -8.79 10.63 -2.47
N LYS A 76 -8.63 10.02 -3.61
CA LYS A 76 -8.80 8.58 -3.79
C LYS A 76 -7.83 8.08 -4.86
N GLY A 77 -7.37 6.86 -4.67
CA GLY A 77 -6.44 6.25 -5.60
C GLY A 77 -6.34 4.75 -5.43
N PHE A 78 -5.52 4.16 -6.28
CA PHE A 78 -5.25 2.73 -6.29
C PHE A 78 -3.77 2.49 -6.04
N ASN A 79 -3.48 1.43 -5.28
CA ASN A 79 -2.13 0.95 -5.08
C ASN A 79 -2.03 -0.48 -5.60
N VAL A 80 -0.87 -0.83 -6.11
CA VAL A 80 -0.57 -2.21 -6.53
C VAL A 80 0.84 -2.58 -6.09
N LYS A 81 1.00 -3.81 -5.60
CA LYS A 81 2.28 -4.37 -5.20
C LYS A 81 2.43 -5.78 -5.75
N PHE A 82 3.53 -6.01 -6.46
CA PHE A 82 3.93 -7.30 -6.98
C PHE A 82 5.02 -7.87 -6.11
N LYS A 83 4.85 -9.12 -5.68
CA LYS A 83 5.77 -9.82 -4.79
C LYS A 83 6.41 -11.02 -5.49
N TYR A 84 7.68 -11.20 -5.23
CA TYR A 84 8.42 -12.41 -5.55
C TYR A 84 8.91 -13.08 -4.27
N LYS A 85 8.50 -14.33 -4.08
CA LYS A 85 8.97 -15.18 -2.98
C LYS A 85 9.95 -16.23 -3.54
N PRO A 86 11.25 -16.15 -3.19
CA PRO A 86 12.21 -17.16 -3.59
C PRO A 86 11.85 -18.55 -3.04
N LYS A 87 12.20 -19.59 -3.78
CA LYS A 87 12.08 -20.99 -3.28
C LYS A 87 12.99 -21.26 -2.09
N ASN A 88 14.16 -20.62 -2.07
CA ASN A 88 15.09 -20.70 -0.95
C ASN A 88 14.69 -19.71 0.15
N ASN A 89 14.27 -20.20 1.30
CA ASN A 89 13.83 -19.37 2.43
C ASN A 89 14.96 -18.53 3.08
N ASN A 90 16.23 -18.78 2.73
CA ASN A 90 17.36 -17.96 3.18
C ASN A 90 17.51 -16.66 2.35
N LEU A 91 16.80 -16.54 1.26
CA LEU A 91 16.78 -15.32 0.45
C LEU A 91 15.59 -14.43 0.83
N PRO A 92 15.75 -13.11 0.79
CA PRO A 92 14.66 -12.21 1.10
C PRO A 92 13.53 -12.30 0.06
N HIS A 93 12.31 -12.08 0.51
CA HIS A 93 11.21 -11.75 -0.38
C HIS A 93 11.49 -10.40 -1.03
N LEU A 94 11.09 -10.23 -2.28
CA LEU A 94 11.21 -8.98 -3.01
C LEU A 94 9.82 -8.48 -3.40
N ALA A 95 9.65 -7.18 -3.45
CA ALA A 95 8.45 -6.57 -4.02
C ALA A 95 8.78 -5.28 -4.74
N ILE A 96 7.97 -5.00 -5.74
CA ILE A 96 7.87 -3.71 -6.43
C ILE A 96 6.44 -3.20 -6.28
N GLY A 97 6.27 -1.93 -5.98
CA GLY A 97 4.94 -1.36 -5.79
C GLY A 97 4.82 0.04 -6.36
N PHE A 98 3.56 0.37 -6.64
CA PHE A 98 3.11 1.64 -7.18
C PHE A 98 1.91 2.10 -6.37
N ASP A 99 2.04 3.19 -5.68
CA ASP A 99 0.95 3.79 -4.91
C ASP A 99 0.39 4.99 -5.66
N ASP A 100 -0.92 5.14 -5.58
CA ASP A 100 -1.67 6.16 -6.31
C ASP A 100 -1.35 6.15 -7.83
N PHE A 101 -1.22 4.93 -8.37
CA PHE A 101 -0.78 4.76 -9.76
C PHE A 101 -1.86 5.16 -10.78
N ALA A 102 -3.13 5.19 -10.38
CA ALA A 102 -4.29 5.50 -11.23
C ALA A 102 -5.32 6.35 -10.47
N GLY A 103 -4.86 7.29 -9.67
CA GLY A 103 -5.63 8.30 -8.95
C GLY A 103 -5.39 9.69 -9.48
N THR A 104 -5.27 10.66 -8.58
CA THR A 104 -4.88 12.04 -8.90
C THR A 104 -3.38 12.16 -9.18
N GLY A 105 -2.60 11.18 -8.78
CA GLY A 105 -1.15 11.19 -8.87
C GLY A 105 -0.48 12.13 -7.85
N LEU A 106 -1.22 12.68 -6.88
CA LEU A 106 -0.69 13.57 -5.83
C LEU A 106 0.12 12.80 -4.78
N PHE A 107 -0.28 11.55 -4.51
CA PHE A 107 0.35 10.68 -3.52
C PHE A 107 1.23 9.61 -4.14
N THR A 108 1.57 9.76 -5.42
CA THR A 108 2.38 8.76 -6.14
C THR A 108 3.70 8.51 -5.45
N ARG A 109 3.96 7.25 -5.22
CA ARG A 109 5.24 6.73 -4.76
C ARG A 109 5.48 5.35 -5.36
N GLU A 110 6.66 5.13 -5.83
CA GLU A 110 7.11 3.86 -6.34
C GLU A 110 8.20 3.32 -5.42
N TYR A 111 8.31 2.01 -5.33
CA TYR A 111 9.31 1.41 -4.46
C TYR A 111 9.72 0.03 -4.90
N ILE A 112 10.93 -0.33 -4.48
CA ILE A 112 11.44 -1.70 -4.49
C ILE A 112 11.82 -2.02 -3.05
N VAL A 113 11.40 -3.18 -2.53
CA VAL A 113 11.67 -3.55 -1.13
C VAL A 113 12.03 -5.02 -1.03
N ALA A 114 12.99 -5.32 -0.17
CA ALA A 114 13.37 -6.66 0.25
C ALA A 114 12.94 -6.88 1.71
N THR A 115 12.44 -8.07 2.03
CA THR A 115 12.06 -8.45 3.40
C THR A 115 12.59 -9.84 3.71
N GLN A 116 13.39 -9.94 4.76
CA GLN A 116 13.87 -11.20 5.30
C GLN A 116 13.15 -11.56 6.57
N GLU A 117 12.68 -12.81 6.66
CA GLU A 117 12.04 -13.36 7.85
C GLU A 117 13.03 -14.24 8.62
N LEU A 118 13.29 -13.90 9.88
CA LEU A 118 14.24 -14.55 10.77
C LEU A 118 13.52 -14.90 12.08
N ARG A 119 13.05 -16.14 12.25
CA ARG A 119 12.31 -16.56 13.45
C ARG A 119 11.21 -15.56 13.83
N ASP A 120 11.51 -14.78 14.90
CA ASP A 120 10.58 -13.82 15.49
C ASP A 120 10.81 -12.38 14.99
N ILE A 121 11.70 -12.19 14.02
CA ILE A 121 12.08 -10.87 13.48
C ILE A 121 11.83 -10.85 11.98
N LYS A 122 11.30 -9.74 11.48
CA LYS A 122 11.29 -9.39 10.06
C LYS A 122 12.10 -8.12 9.87
N ILE A 123 13.00 -8.15 8.91
CA ILE A 123 13.82 -6.99 8.52
C ILE A 123 13.44 -6.62 7.09
N SER A 124 13.13 -5.36 6.88
CA SER A 124 12.80 -4.82 5.55
C SER A 124 13.72 -3.67 5.21
N LEU A 125 14.20 -3.64 3.98
CA LEU A 125 14.98 -2.55 3.41
C LEU A 125 14.48 -2.29 2.00
N GLY A 126 14.19 -1.04 1.69
CA GLY A 126 13.68 -0.64 0.39
C GLY A 126 14.24 0.69 -0.07
N MET A 127 14.03 0.96 -1.33
CA MET A 127 14.30 2.21 -2.00
C MET A 127 13.02 2.72 -2.63
N GLY A 128 12.75 4.02 -2.49
CA GLY A 128 11.51 4.63 -2.92
C GLY A 128 11.71 5.96 -3.62
N TRP A 129 10.75 6.30 -4.46
CA TRP A 129 10.64 7.54 -5.22
C TRP A 129 9.35 8.28 -4.87
N GLY A 130 9.19 9.47 -5.41
CA GLY A 130 7.98 10.26 -5.20
C GLY A 130 7.83 10.71 -3.76
N LYS A 131 6.69 10.44 -3.15
CA LYS A 131 6.41 10.86 -1.76
C LYS A 131 7.28 10.21 -0.69
N PHE A 132 8.10 9.24 -1.02
CA PHE A 132 9.15 8.79 -0.11
C PHE A 132 10.29 9.82 0.04
N VAL A 133 10.49 10.73 -0.92
CA VAL A 133 11.65 11.62 -1.02
C VAL A 133 11.47 12.88 -0.16
N GLY A 134 11.18 12.70 1.12
CA GLY A 134 11.06 13.82 2.08
C GLY A 134 12.37 14.16 2.80
N SER A 135 13.24 13.18 3.00
CA SER A 135 14.53 13.39 3.70
C SER A 135 15.58 12.36 3.25
N ASN A 136 16.86 12.75 3.39
CA ASN A 136 18.04 11.91 3.09
C ASN A 136 17.97 11.28 1.68
N ASN A 137 17.59 12.09 0.71
CA ASN A 137 17.48 11.65 -0.68
C ASN A 137 18.86 11.76 -1.39
N PHE A 138 18.94 11.04 -2.51
CA PHE A 138 20.10 11.00 -3.40
C PHE A 138 19.65 10.97 -4.86
N GLU A 139 20.57 11.23 -5.77
CA GLU A 139 20.33 11.19 -7.21
C GLU A 139 19.75 9.84 -7.64
N ASN A 140 18.89 9.87 -8.62
CA ASN A 140 18.21 8.66 -9.09
C ASN A 140 19.20 7.60 -9.60
N PRO A 141 19.26 6.42 -8.97
CA PRO A 141 20.18 5.38 -9.45
C PRO A 141 19.79 4.80 -10.81
N LEU A 142 18.62 5.15 -11.35
CA LEU A 142 18.18 4.73 -12.69
C LEU A 142 18.52 5.73 -13.79
N SER A 143 19.18 6.84 -13.48
CA SER A 143 19.59 7.87 -14.45
C SER A 143 20.48 7.32 -15.55
N PHE A 144 21.22 6.23 -15.28
CA PHE A 144 22.02 5.56 -16.31
C PHE A 144 21.19 4.96 -17.46
N LEU A 145 19.88 4.77 -17.24
CA LEU A 145 18.97 4.25 -18.29
C LEU A 145 18.47 5.36 -19.23
N SER A 146 18.26 6.57 -18.69
CA SER A 146 17.78 7.73 -19.46
C SER A 146 17.83 8.98 -18.59
N ASP A 147 18.23 10.12 -19.18
CA ASP A 147 18.22 11.44 -18.55
C ASP A 147 16.80 11.84 -18.08
N SER A 148 15.76 11.27 -18.68
CA SER A 148 14.38 11.50 -18.25
C SER A 148 14.08 10.97 -16.84
N MET A 149 14.91 10.09 -16.30
CA MET A 149 14.77 9.57 -14.93
C MET A 149 15.15 10.59 -13.87
N ASP A 150 15.94 11.61 -14.18
CA ASP A 150 16.42 12.61 -13.24
C ASP A 150 15.32 13.57 -12.79
N ILE A 151 14.30 13.77 -13.60
CA ILE A 151 13.26 14.75 -13.36
C ILE A 151 11.91 14.08 -13.20
N ARG A 152 11.27 14.30 -12.04
CA ARG A 152 9.88 13.89 -11.79
C ARG A 152 8.95 15.09 -12.02
N PRO A 153 7.97 14.99 -12.94
CA PRO A 153 6.95 16.02 -13.11
C PRO A 153 6.17 16.26 -11.80
N LEU A 154 5.89 17.52 -11.46
CA LEU A 154 5.05 17.86 -10.30
C LEU A 154 3.60 17.42 -10.53
N VAL A 155 3.09 17.70 -11.72
CA VAL A 155 1.74 17.31 -12.15
C VAL A 155 1.88 16.31 -13.28
N SER A 156 1.11 15.23 -13.27
CA SER A 156 1.08 14.28 -14.37
C SER A 156 0.37 14.91 -15.59
N ASP A 157 0.82 14.57 -16.79
CA ASP A 157 0.16 14.97 -18.04
C ASP A 157 -1.32 14.52 -18.08
N ASN A 158 -1.66 13.50 -17.29
CA ASN A 158 -3.00 12.91 -17.21
C ASN A 158 -3.78 13.35 -15.95
N TYR A 159 -3.35 14.37 -15.24
CA TYR A 159 -3.94 14.80 -13.97
C TYR A 159 -5.47 15.00 -14.01
N GLU A 160 -5.99 15.52 -15.12
CA GLU A 160 -7.44 15.74 -15.30
C GLU A 160 -8.21 14.47 -15.70
N LEU A 161 -7.49 13.41 -16.09
CA LEU A 161 -8.07 12.15 -16.53
C LEU A 161 -8.07 11.15 -15.37
N GLY A 162 -8.99 11.31 -14.43
CA GLY A 162 -9.10 10.42 -13.27
C GLY A 162 -9.13 8.93 -13.67
N GLY A 163 -8.30 8.12 -13.00
CA GLY A 163 -8.16 6.69 -13.27
C GLY A 163 -7.13 6.33 -14.35
N THR A 164 -6.42 7.30 -14.90
CA THR A 164 -5.34 7.05 -15.86
C THR A 164 -4.00 6.92 -15.12
N PRO A 165 -3.19 5.88 -15.40
CA PRO A 165 -1.89 5.72 -14.76
C PRO A 165 -0.91 6.86 -15.09
N SER A 166 -0.21 7.36 -14.06
CA SER A 166 0.76 8.45 -14.14
C SER A 166 2.15 7.95 -14.56
N TYR A 167 2.27 7.38 -15.76
CA TYR A 167 3.52 6.76 -16.27
C TYR A 167 4.71 7.71 -16.31
N ASP A 168 4.45 9.00 -16.52
CA ASP A 168 5.43 10.07 -16.60
C ASP A 168 6.14 10.34 -15.25
N LYS A 169 5.61 9.81 -14.15
CA LYS A 169 6.19 9.96 -12.80
C LYS A 169 6.99 8.74 -12.33
N TRP A 170 6.75 7.55 -12.92
CA TRP A 170 7.25 6.31 -12.35
C TRP A 170 8.76 6.22 -12.29
N PHE A 171 9.29 5.99 -11.08
CA PHE A 171 10.72 5.86 -10.77
C PHE A 171 11.58 7.06 -11.19
N ARG A 172 10.97 8.24 -11.31
CA ARG A 172 11.66 9.47 -11.69
C ARG A 172 11.94 10.38 -10.51
N GLY A 173 12.94 11.25 -10.70
CA GLY A 173 13.46 12.16 -9.68
C GLY A 173 14.32 11.43 -8.65
N ASN A 174 14.71 12.13 -7.59
CA ASN A 174 15.54 11.57 -6.53
C ASN A 174 14.92 10.32 -5.90
N ALA A 175 15.77 9.49 -5.33
CA ALA A 175 15.40 8.31 -4.57
C ALA A 175 15.80 8.46 -3.10
N THR A 176 15.24 7.63 -2.25
CA THR A 176 15.63 7.52 -0.84
C THR A 176 15.52 6.08 -0.34
N MET A 177 16.24 5.78 0.74
CA MET A 177 16.13 4.48 1.41
C MET A 177 15.07 4.54 2.52
N PHE A 178 14.35 3.45 2.71
CA PHE A 178 13.45 3.24 3.84
C PHE A 178 13.58 1.83 4.37
N GLY A 179 13.06 1.57 5.57
CA GLY A 179 13.05 0.21 6.09
C GLY A 179 12.80 0.14 7.58
N GLY A 180 12.96 -1.05 8.13
CA GLY A 180 12.80 -1.24 9.56
C GLY A 180 12.71 -2.70 9.96
N VAL A 181 12.33 -2.89 11.21
CA VAL A 181 12.28 -4.19 11.87
C VAL A 181 10.93 -4.37 12.56
N GLU A 182 10.34 -5.55 12.40
CA GLU A 182 9.18 -6.00 13.17
C GLU A 182 9.59 -7.22 14.01
N TYR A 183 9.43 -7.10 15.33
CA TYR A 183 9.67 -8.16 16.31
C TYR A 183 8.35 -8.73 16.81
N PHE A 184 8.17 -10.02 16.68
CA PHE A 184 6.98 -10.76 17.15
C PHE A 184 7.26 -11.36 18.52
N PHE A 185 6.41 -11.04 19.51
CA PHE A 185 6.59 -11.55 20.85
C PHE A 185 6.15 -13.03 20.94
N PRO A 186 7.09 -13.99 21.15
CA PRO A 186 6.73 -15.42 21.17
C PRO A 186 5.75 -15.79 22.27
N LYS A 187 5.82 -15.08 23.41
CA LYS A 187 4.99 -15.34 24.60
C LYS A 187 3.59 -14.70 24.53
N VAL A 188 3.40 -13.73 23.63
CA VAL A 188 2.12 -13.01 23.47
C VAL A 188 1.66 -13.14 22.03
N LYS A 189 0.85 -14.19 21.79
CA LYS A 189 0.35 -14.46 20.44
C LYS A 189 -0.34 -13.23 19.86
N GLY A 190 0.08 -12.83 18.66
CA GLY A 190 -0.52 -11.72 17.93
C GLY A 190 0.09 -10.34 18.20
N LEU A 191 0.97 -10.22 19.22
CA LEU A 191 1.66 -8.96 19.50
C LEU A 191 2.96 -8.86 18.71
N SER A 192 3.19 -7.71 18.08
CA SER A 192 4.48 -7.32 17.49
C SER A 192 4.83 -5.87 17.83
N MET A 193 6.12 -5.56 17.79
CA MET A 193 6.68 -4.22 17.92
C MET A 193 7.41 -3.88 16.63
N LYS A 194 7.29 -2.64 16.17
CA LYS A 194 7.86 -2.13 14.94
C LYS A 194 8.78 -0.95 15.23
N LEU A 195 9.94 -0.95 14.58
CA LEU A 195 10.84 0.19 14.48
C LEU A 195 11.08 0.46 13.00
N GLU A 196 10.85 1.70 12.56
CA GLU A 196 10.86 2.06 11.15
C GLU A 196 11.67 3.33 10.93
N TYR A 197 12.50 3.33 9.88
CA TYR A 197 13.06 4.53 9.29
C TYR A 197 12.14 4.95 8.12
N ASP A 198 11.55 6.13 8.27
CA ASP A 198 10.54 6.68 7.37
C ASP A 198 11.00 8.02 6.80
N PRO A 199 11.40 8.07 5.52
CA PRO A 199 11.79 9.31 4.85
C PRO A 199 10.63 10.11 4.28
N TYR A 200 9.38 9.66 4.44
CA TYR A 200 8.17 10.18 3.80
C TYR A 200 8.03 11.71 3.91
N ASP A 201 7.61 12.33 2.80
CA ASP A 201 7.25 13.75 2.75
C ASP A 201 5.80 13.95 3.20
N TYR A 202 5.63 14.40 4.44
CA TYR A 202 4.32 14.66 5.03
C TYR A 202 3.63 15.91 4.46
N PHE A 203 4.32 16.72 3.68
CA PHE A 203 3.75 17.81 2.90
C PHE A 203 3.18 17.26 1.58
N ASP A 204 2.07 16.53 1.68
CA ASP A 204 1.46 15.74 0.60
C ASP A 204 0.99 16.55 -0.59
N PHE A 205 0.74 17.83 -0.39
CA PHE A 205 0.20 18.68 -1.43
C PHE A 205 1.29 19.35 -2.22
N SER A 206 0.97 19.63 -3.49
CA SER A 206 1.87 20.28 -4.42
C SER A 206 2.58 21.49 -3.78
N ALA A 207 3.78 21.78 -4.25
CA ALA A 207 4.59 22.89 -3.78
C ALA A 207 3.86 24.26 -3.74
N ASN A 208 2.72 24.36 -4.43
CA ASN A 208 1.93 25.60 -4.48
C ASN A 208 1.10 25.85 -3.22
N ASN A 209 0.84 24.85 -2.38
CA ASN A 209 -0.05 24.97 -1.20
C ASN A 209 0.70 24.72 0.13
N LYS A 210 2.01 24.75 0.15
CA LYS A 210 2.78 24.63 1.40
C LYS A 210 2.49 25.76 2.39
N GLU A 211 2.08 26.92 1.88
CA GLU A 211 1.73 28.09 2.69
C GLU A 211 0.37 27.93 3.40
N ASP A 212 -0.54 27.15 2.83
CA ASP A 212 -1.89 26.93 3.37
C ASP A 212 -1.95 25.75 4.37
N ALA A 213 -0.94 24.90 4.38
CA ALA A 213 -0.86 23.77 5.30
C ALA A 213 -0.48 24.26 6.71
N LEU A 214 -1.14 23.72 7.74
CA LEU A 214 -0.73 23.91 9.12
C LEU A 214 0.65 23.27 9.35
N TYR A 215 1.70 24.04 9.11
CA TYR A 215 3.10 23.62 9.18
C TYR A 215 3.40 22.79 10.43
N SER A 216 2.81 23.18 11.57
CA SER A 216 3.05 22.52 12.87
C SER A 216 2.63 21.04 12.89
N ILE A 217 1.56 20.64 12.20
CA ILE A 217 1.12 19.23 12.22
C ILE A 217 1.86 18.37 11.20
N ARG A 218 2.45 18.99 10.17
CA ARG A 218 3.16 18.29 9.09
C ARG A 218 4.66 18.23 9.27
N ASN A 219 5.23 19.11 10.12
CA ASN A 219 6.64 19.07 10.44
C ASN A 219 7.05 17.72 11.00
N LYS A 220 8.26 17.31 10.63
CA LYS A 220 8.88 16.06 11.02
C LYS A 220 10.03 16.35 11.96
N ASP A 221 9.95 15.85 13.19
CA ASP A 221 11.00 15.99 14.21
C ASP A 221 11.94 14.77 14.22
N SER A 222 11.49 13.64 13.63
CA SER A 222 12.27 12.42 13.54
C SER A 222 11.90 11.61 12.30
N ASN A 223 12.88 10.94 11.71
CA ASN A 223 12.66 9.92 10.68
C ASN A 223 12.43 8.53 11.27
N ILE A 224 12.41 8.38 12.59
CA ILE A 224 12.19 7.10 13.25
C ILE A 224 10.77 7.05 13.80
N ASN A 225 10.05 5.99 13.39
CA ASN A 225 8.73 5.66 13.89
C ASN A 225 8.81 4.41 14.77
N ILE A 226 8.01 4.37 15.82
CA ILE A 226 7.88 3.22 16.73
C ILE A 226 6.41 2.85 16.82
N GLY A 227 6.11 1.55 16.78
CA GLY A 227 4.72 1.09 16.85
C GLY A 227 4.56 -0.27 17.49
N LEU A 228 3.33 -0.54 17.89
CA LEU A 228 2.85 -1.84 18.36
C LEU A 228 1.69 -2.28 17.48
N SER A 229 1.64 -3.56 17.17
CA SER A 229 0.57 -4.19 16.42
C SER A 229 0.03 -5.37 17.22
N TYR A 230 -1.28 -5.46 17.34
CA TYR A 230 -1.93 -6.58 18.01
C TYR A 230 -3.01 -7.20 17.12
N LEU A 231 -2.80 -8.45 16.74
CA LEU A 231 -3.77 -9.26 16.01
C LEU A 231 -4.72 -9.97 16.97
N PHE A 232 -5.97 -9.48 17.02
CA PHE A 232 -7.02 -10.06 17.82
C PHE A 232 -7.85 -11.05 16.99
N ARG A 233 -7.94 -12.31 17.45
CA ARG A 233 -8.76 -13.39 16.85
C ARG A 233 -8.61 -13.56 15.31
N GLU A 234 -7.41 -13.32 14.79
CA GLU A 234 -7.06 -13.52 13.38
C GLU A 234 -7.78 -12.63 12.34
N PHE A 235 -8.79 -11.88 12.74
CA PHE A 235 -9.56 -11.03 11.83
C PHE A 235 -9.44 -9.53 12.12
N LEU A 236 -9.06 -9.12 13.32
CA LEU A 236 -8.92 -7.72 13.72
C LEU A 236 -7.48 -7.43 14.10
N THR A 237 -6.86 -6.48 13.44
CA THR A 237 -5.55 -5.92 13.83
C THR A 237 -5.73 -4.50 14.35
N ILE A 238 -5.11 -4.21 15.49
CA ILE A 238 -5.04 -2.87 16.07
C ILE A 238 -3.57 -2.47 16.06
N ASP A 239 -3.27 -1.37 15.37
CA ASP A 239 -1.93 -0.80 15.30
C ASP A 239 -1.93 0.57 15.96
N THR A 240 -0.97 0.80 16.85
CA THR A 240 -0.72 2.09 17.45
C THR A 240 0.75 2.45 17.25
N SER A 241 1.03 3.70 16.92
CA SER A 241 2.40 4.12 16.66
C SER A 241 2.60 5.59 16.96
N TYR A 242 3.86 5.95 17.17
CA TYR A 242 4.33 7.32 17.26
C TYR A 242 5.20 7.59 16.04
N ILE A 243 4.73 8.48 15.19
CA ILE A 243 5.30 8.74 13.87
C ILE A 243 5.89 10.14 13.80
N LYS A 244 6.88 10.32 12.93
CA LYS A 244 7.61 11.57 12.65
C LYS A 244 8.08 12.35 13.89
N GLY A 245 8.17 11.71 15.05
CA GLY A 245 8.67 12.30 16.31
C GLY A 245 7.67 13.15 17.08
N ASN A 246 6.42 13.34 16.59
CA ASN A 246 5.47 14.24 17.25
C ASN A 246 3.98 13.86 17.04
N THR A 247 3.69 12.72 16.43
CA THR A 247 2.31 12.38 16.07
C THR A 247 1.94 10.99 16.54
N PHE A 248 0.85 10.88 17.29
CA PHE A 248 0.23 9.61 17.61
C PHE A 248 -0.64 9.13 16.45
N ASN A 249 -0.49 7.87 16.07
CA ASN A 249 -1.17 7.26 14.95
C ASN A 249 -1.88 5.97 15.37
N LEU A 250 -3.11 5.77 14.92
CA LEU A 250 -3.95 4.62 15.25
C LEU A 250 -4.56 4.03 13.98
N SER A 251 -4.48 2.70 13.86
CA SER A 251 -5.13 1.95 12.77
C SER A 251 -5.95 0.79 13.31
N PHE A 252 -7.03 0.51 12.62
CA PHE A 252 -7.85 -0.69 12.80
C PHE A 252 -8.00 -1.37 11.46
N THR A 253 -7.66 -2.65 11.40
CA THR A 253 -7.83 -3.45 10.19
C THR A 253 -8.70 -4.65 10.48
N ILE A 254 -9.77 -4.80 9.72
CA ILE A 254 -10.61 -6.00 9.72
C ILE A 254 -10.37 -6.73 8.41
N GLY A 255 -10.09 -8.03 8.48
CA GLY A 255 -9.81 -8.84 7.29
C GLY A 255 -10.33 -10.26 7.41
N ALA A 256 -10.63 -10.83 6.26
CA ALA A 256 -11.02 -12.22 6.14
C ALA A 256 -10.31 -12.84 4.94
N THR A 257 -9.97 -14.13 5.07
CA THR A 257 -9.37 -14.90 3.96
C THR A 257 -10.42 -15.88 3.44
N PHE A 258 -10.79 -15.71 2.20
CA PHE A 258 -11.75 -16.56 1.50
C PHE A 258 -11.02 -17.72 0.79
N ASN A 259 -10.27 -18.50 1.55
CA ASN A 259 -9.62 -19.73 1.05
C ASN A 259 -10.63 -20.90 1.01
N GLY A 260 -11.88 -20.65 0.65
CA GLY A 260 -12.73 -21.71 0.22
C GLY A 260 -12.12 -22.29 -1.06
N LYS A 261 -11.79 -23.60 -1.09
CA LYS A 261 -11.83 -24.33 -2.33
C LYS A 261 -13.07 -23.81 -3.05
N LEU A 262 -12.90 -23.07 -4.14
CA LEU A 262 -14.02 -22.78 -5.02
C LEU A 262 -14.74 -24.11 -5.16
N ARG A 263 -15.97 -24.22 -4.64
CA ARG A 263 -16.79 -25.42 -4.77
C ARG A 263 -16.58 -25.87 -6.19
N ASP A 264 -16.10 -27.11 -6.37
CA ASP A 264 -15.91 -27.68 -7.70
C ASP A 264 -17.09 -27.22 -8.52
N LYS A 265 -16.84 -26.41 -9.53
CA LYS A 265 -17.92 -25.95 -10.41
C LYS A 265 -18.62 -27.24 -10.81
N PRO A 266 -19.93 -27.39 -10.58
CA PRO A 266 -20.62 -28.59 -11.00
C PRO A 266 -20.23 -28.81 -12.46
N LYS A 267 -19.58 -29.95 -12.73
CA LYS A 267 -19.21 -30.30 -14.09
C LYS A 267 -20.54 -30.51 -14.80
N PHE A 268 -21.05 -29.46 -15.40
CA PHE A 268 -22.15 -29.60 -16.36
C PHE A 268 -21.62 -30.47 -17.51
N LYS A 269 -21.91 -31.75 -17.43
CA LYS A 269 -21.84 -32.59 -18.60
C LYS A 269 -23.02 -32.15 -19.49
N PRO A 270 -22.78 -31.55 -20.64
CA PRO A 270 -23.88 -31.29 -21.56
C PRO A 270 -24.46 -32.64 -21.93
N THR A 271 -25.70 -32.91 -21.56
CA THR A 271 -26.46 -34.04 -22.05
C THR A 271 -26.82 -33.70 -23.48
N ILE A 272 -25.99 -34.12 -24.40
CA ILE A 272 -26.32 -34.08 -25.82
C ILE A 272 -27.44 -35.14 -25.99
N LYS A 273 -28.68 -34.69 -26.06
CA LYS A 273 -29.76 -35.54 -26.58
C LYS A 273 -29.52 -35.66 -28.07
N THR A 274 -28.99 -36.80 -28.49
CA THR A 274 -29.07 -37.25 -29.89
C THR A 274 -30.53 -37.33 -30.26
N ARG A 275 -30.93 -36.57 -31.27
CA ARG A 275 -32.23 -36.73 -31.90
C ARG A 275 -32.20 -38.11 -32.56
N GLU A 276 -33.01 -39.07 -32.07
CA GLU A 276 -33.32 -40.28 -32.81
C GLU A 276 -34.07 -39.86 -34.08
N ASN A 277 -33.47 -40.17 -35.22
CA ASN A 277 -34.15 -40.09 -36.50
C ASN A 277 -35.26 -41.20 -36.54
N ASP A 278 -36.46 -40.77 -36.36
CA ASP A 278 -37.62 -41.61 -36.76
C ASP A 278 -37.71 -41.54 -38.29
N ASP A 279 -36.94 -42.41 -38.95
CA ASP A 279 -37.19 -42.81 -40.34
C ASP A 279 -38.26 -43.91 -40.30
N LYS A 280 -39.48 -43.48 -40.36
CA LYS A 280 -40.54 -44.37 -40.82
C LYS A 280 -40.76 -44.13 -42.29
N SER A 281 -40.12 -45.00 -43.09
CA SER A 281 -40.56 -45.35 -44.43
C SER A 281 -41.94 -45.96 -44.33
N GLU A 282 -42.93 -45.32 -44.94
CA GLU A 282 -44.16 -45.99 -45.38
C GLU A 282 -44.21 -45.95 -46.91
N MET A 283 -44.40 -47.18 -47.43
CA MET A 283 -44.80 -47.45 -48.84
C MET A 283 -46.15 -46.87 -49.13
#